data_5e92fd880a1303caff8a698f68327ae8
#
_entry.id   5e92fd880a1303caff8a698f68327ae8
#
_cell.length_a   1.000
_cell.length_b   1.000
_cell.length_c   1.000
_cell.angle_alpha   90.00
_cell.angle_beta   90.00
_cell.angle_gamma   90.00
#
_symmetry.space_group_name_H-M   'P 1'
#
loop_
_entity.id
_entity.type
_entity.pdbx_description
1 polymer ?
#
loop_
_entity_poly.entity_id
_entity_poly.type
_entity_poly.pdbx_seq_one_letter_code
_entity_poly.pdbx_strand_id
1 'polypeptide(L)'
;MSKIALGDCCALMPKIPAGAVSFILTDPPYLVGYTDRSGRSIANDGAGDGAWLEPAFREMYRVLALDSLAFSFYGWTRVDQFMTAWRRAGFRVVGHVTFIKSYGSSARFLSYRHENGYLLAKGQPKLPDNPPSDVVQFKYSGNALHPTQKPVSALQPLIEAFCPPGGLVLDPFAGSGSTGEAAFLAGRRFLGIELDPKYHAAAAARLKALREPLAAAA
;
A
#
# COMPACT_ATOMS: atom_id res chain seq x y z
N MET A 1 13.46 12.49 2.97
CA MET A 1 12.46 13.40 2.37
C MET A 1 11.34 12.56 1.79
N SER A 2 10.07 12.86 2.10
CA SER A 2 8.93 12.13 1.56
C SER A 2 8.43 12.83 0.30
N LYS A 3 8.12 12.07 -0.76
CA LYS A 3 7.69 12.59 -2.08
C LYS A 3 6.56 11.74 -2.62
N ILE A 4 5.76 12.33 -3.51
CA ILE A 4 4.80 11.61 -4.34
C ILE A 4 5.00 12.04 -5.80
N ALA A 5 5.00 11.09 -6.73
CA ALA A 5 5.14 11.32 -8.16
C ALA A 5 3.82 11.03 -8.87
N LEU A 6 3.45 11.91 -9.81
CA LEU A 6 2.29 11.70 -10.68
C LEU A 6 2.71 10.84 -11.88
N GLY A 7 2.02 9.74 -12.12
CA GLY A 7 2.20 8.91 -13.30
C GLY A 7 1.99 7.42 -13.07
N ASP A 8 2.20 6.64 -14.11
CA ASP A 8 2.11 5.18 -14.09
C ASP A 8 3.29 4.57 -13.32
N CYS A 9 3.01 3.70 -12.35
CA CYS A 9 4.01 3.03 -11.54
C CYS A 9 4.95 2.15 -12.38
N CYS A 10 4.45 1.48 -13.43
CA CYS A 10 5.26 0.67 -14.34
C CYS A 10 6.24 1.51 -15.16
N ALA A 11 5.91 2.78 -15.44
CA ALA A 11 6.79 3.70 -16.14
C ALA A 11 7.78 4.44 -15.21
N LEU A 12 7.40 4.64 -13.94
CA LEU A 12 8.20 5.42 -13.00
C LEU A 12 9.14 4.56 -12.14
N MET A 13 8.74 3.37 -11.70
CA MET A 13 9.59 2.49 -10.89
C MET A 13 10.92 2.11 -11.57
N PRO A 14 11.03 1.93 -12.91
CA PRO A 14 12.33 1.69 -13.56
C PRO A 14 13.39 2.77 -13.29
N LYS A 15 12.99 3.99 -12.93
CA LYS A 15 13.89 5.10 -12.55
C LYS A 15 14.42 5.00 -11.11
N ILE A 16 13.86 4.11 -10.30
CA ILE A 16 14.30 3.85 -8.93
C ILE A 16 15.44 2.82 -8.99
N PRO A 17 16.60 3.07 -8.35
CA PRO A 17 17.68 2.09 -8.30
C PRO A 17 17.24 0.75 -7.68
N ALA A 18 17.78 -0.37 -8.16
CA ALA A 18 17.55 -1.67 -7.57
C ALA A 18 17.98 -1.68 -6.09
N GLY A 19 17.18 -2.30 -5.22
CA GLY A 19 17.48 -2.42 -3.80
C GLY A 19 17.42 -1.12 -2.99
N ALA A 20 16.88 -0.02 -3.55
CA ALA A 20 16.84 1.28 -2.86
C ALA A 20 15.71 1.42 -1.81
N VAL A 21 14.73 0.52 -1.83
CA VAL A 21 13.52 0.57 -1.00
C VAL A 21 13.65 -0.39 0.17
N SER A 22 13.40 0.09 1.39
CA SER A 22 13.51 -0.73 2.61
C SER A 22 12.25 -1.54 2.92
N PHE A 23 11.08 -1.04 2.54
CA PHE A 23 9.79 -1.70 2.72
C PHE A 23 8.80 -1.20 1.66
N ILE A 24 7.95 -2.09 1.18
CA ILE A 24 6.81 -1.73 0.31
C ILE A 24 5.53 -1.97 1.09
N LEU A 25 4.64 -0.98 1.12
CA LEU A 25 3.29 -1.12 1.67
C LEU A 25 2.32 -0.53 0.66
N THR A 26 1.49 -1.38 0.06
CA THR A 26 0.72 -1.00 -1.12
C THR A 26 -0.70 -1.57 -1.14
N ASP A 27 -1.62 -0.77 -1.69
CA ASP A 27 -3.04 -1.09 -1.88
C ASP A 27 -3.40 -0.95 -3.37
N PRO A 28 -3.01 -1.92 -4.21
CA PRO A 28 -3.25 -1.86 -5.65
C PRO A 28 -4.74 -2.02 -5.99
N PRO A 29 -5.19 -1.64 -7.20
CA PRO A 29 -6.52 -1.96 -7.69
C PRO A 29 -6.83 -3.46 -7.61
N TYR A 30 -8.07 -3.81 -7.22
CA TYR A 30 -8.45 -5.22 -6.93
C TYR A 30 -9.02 -5.98 -8.12
N LEU A 31 -9.11 -5.34 -9.29
CA LEU A 31 -9.68 -5.90 -10.53
C LEU A 31 -11.16 -6.30 -10.39
N VAL A 32 -11.92 -5.50 -9.67
CA VAL A 32 -13.33 -5.75 -9.36
C VAL A 32 -14.27 -4.70 -9.93
N GLY A 33 -13.75 -3.68 -10.62
CA GLY A 33 -14.53 -2.58 -11.20
C GLY A 33 -15.25 -1.76 -10.13
N TYR A 34 -14.56 -1.44 -9.04
CA TYR A 34 -15.14 -0.74 -7.91
C TYR A 34 -15.64 0.66 -8.28
N THR A 35 -16.88 0.94 -7.89
CA THR A 35 -17.45 2.30 -7.92
C THR A 35 -18.17 2.53 -6.60
N ASP A 36 -17.89 3.65 -5.94
CA ASP A 36 -18.55 4.01 -4.70
C ASP A 36 -19.94 4.64 -4.93
N ARG A 37 -20.65 4.93 -3.83
CA ARG A 37 -22.00 5.50 -3.89
C ARG A 37 -22.05 6.90 -4.51
N SER A 38 -20.94 7.61 -4.58
CA SER A 38 -20.81 8.92 -5.22
C SER A 38 -20.31 8.86 -6.67
N GLY A 39 -20.18 7.66 -7.23
CA GLY A 39 -19.74 7.44 -8.62
C GLY A 39 -18.22 7.50 -8.80
N ARG A 40 -17.41 7.57 -7.71
CA ARG A 40 -15.94 7.54 -7.82
C ARG A 40 -15.48 6.12 -8.11
N SER A 41 -14.65 5.96 -9.14
CA SER A 41 -14.03 4.70 -9.55
C SER A 41 -12.52 4.70 -9.29
N ILE A 42 -11.90 3.54 -9.46
CA ILE A 42 -10.46 3.35 -9.35
C ILE A 42 -9.93 3.03 -10.75
N ALA A 43 -8.88 3.73 -11.16
CA ALA A 43 -8.23 3.47 -12.44
C ALA A 43 -7.62 2.05 -12.47
N ASN A 44 -7.70 1.38 -13.62
CA ASN A 44 -7.19 0.02 -13.85
C ASN A 44 -7.77 -1.06 -12.92
N ASP A 45 -8.99 -0.86 -12.39
CA ASP A 45 -9.66 -1.81 -11.49
C ASP A 45 -10.66 -2.72 -12.21
N GLY A 46 -10.83 -2.63 -13.51
CA GLY A 46 -11.71 -3.50 -14.30
C GLY A 46 -11.23 -4.95 -14.30
N ALA A 47 -12.18 -5.89 -14.44
CA ALA A 47 -11.87 -7.34 -14.41
C ALA A 47 -10.90 -7.80 -15.53
N GLY A 48 -10.79 -7.03 -16.62
CA GLY A 48 -9.85 -7.27 -17.73
C GLY A 48 -8.52 -6.52 -17.61
N ASP A 49 -8.34 -5.66 -16.61
CA ASP A 49 -7.22 -4.72 -16.53
C ASP A 49 -5.95 -5.30 -15.85
N GLY A 50 -5.90 -6.59 -15.58
CA GLY A 50 -4.82 -7.25 -14.83
C GLY A 50 -3.44 -7.27 -15.49
N ALA A 51 -3.28 -6.75 -16.71
CA ALA A 51 -2.00 -6.75 -17.43
C ALA A 51 -0.86 -6.00 -16.71
N TRP A 52 -1.18 -5.04 -15.84
CA TRP A 52 -0.21 -4.28 -15.06
C TRP A 52 0.35 -5.04 -13.84
N LEU A 53 -0.35 -6.08 -13.34
CA LEU A 53 0.02 -6.79 -12.10
C LEU A 53 1.45 -7.33 -12.15
N GLU A 54 1.77 -8.19 -13.12
CA GLU A 54 3.09 -8.82 -13.19
C GLU A 54 4.21 -7.80 -13.41
N PRO A 55 4.12 -6.84 -14.36
CA PRO A 55 5.13 -5.78 -14.51
C PRO A 55 5.34 -4.96 -13.22
N ALA A 56 4.27 -4.54 -12.56
CA ALA A 56 4.38 -3.75 -11.33
C ALA A 56 5.06 -4.52 -10.21
N PHE A 57 4.66 -5.78 -9.95
CA PHE A 57 5.27 -6.58 -8.88
C PHE A 57 6.72 -7.00 -9.21
N ARG A 58 7.07 -7.18 -10.48
CA ARG A 58 8.46 -7.40 -10.90
C ARG A 58 9.34 -6.19 -10.57
N GLU A 59 8.87 -4.98 -10.86
CA GLU A 59 9.57 -3.75 -10.50
C GLU A 59 9.62 -3.52 -8.98
N MET A 60 8.54 -3.78 -8.25
CA MET A 60 8.55 -3.77 -6.78
C MET A 60 9.61 -4.72 -6.22
N TYR A 61 9.70 -5.94 -6.74
CA TYR A 61 10.74 -6.89 -6.33
C TYR A 61 12.15 -6.38 -6.64
N ARG A 62 12.35 -5.77 -7.81
CA ARG A 62 13.66 -5.23 -8.21
C ARG A 62 14.11 -4.11 -7.28
N VAL A 63 13.22 -3.14 -6.99
CA VAL A 63 13.55 -1.95 -6.18
C VAL A 63 13.62 -2.23 -4.67
N LEU A 64 12.98 -3.29 -4.19
CA LEU A 64 13.05 -3.71 -2.80
C LEU A 64 14.46 -4.21 -2.48
N ALA A 65 15.01 -3.82 -1.32
CA ALA A 65 16.30 -4.29 -0.84
C ALA A 65 16.29 -5.82 -0.63
N LEU A 66 17.46 -6.43 -0.71
CA LEU A 66 17.61 -7.83 -0.32
C LEU A 66 17.28 -7.98 1.16
N ASP A 67 16.76 -9.15 1.54
CA ASP A 67 16.36 -9.50 2.90
C ASP A 67 15.35 -8.52 3.51
N SER A 68 14.43 -8.05 2.67
CA SER A 68 13.38 -7.10 3.04
C SER A 68 11.98 -7.61 2.71
N LEU A 69 10.98 -6.89 3.23
CA LEU A 69 9.58 -7.28 3.16
C LEU A 69 8.77 -6.29 2.31
N ALA A 70 7.71 -6.79 1.72
CA ALA A 70 6.64 -6.01 1.13
C ALA A 70 5.29 -6.48 1.72
N PHE A 71 4.35 -5.55 1.89
CA PHE A 71 2.98 -5.86 2.25
C PHE A 71 2.05 -5.39 1.13
N SER A 72 1.22 -6.29 0.63
CA SER A 72 0.23 -5.98 -0.42
C SER A 72 -1.17 -6.34 0.03
N PHE A 73 -2.08 -5.37 0.01
CA PHE A 73 -3.50 -5.65 -0.03
C PHE A 73 -3.88 -6.31 -1.35
N TYR A 74 -5.05 -6.92 -1.42
CA TYR A 74 -5.53 -7.61 -2.63
C TYR A 74 -7.04 -7.79 -2.63
N GLY A 75 -7.62 -7.97 -3.83
CA GLY A 75 -9.01 -8.39 -3.99
C GLY A 75 -9.17 -9.89 -3.77
N TRP A 76 -9.95 -10.30 -2.77
CA TRP A 76 -10.13 -11.72 -2.44
C TRP A 76 -10.70 -12.55 -3.59
N THR A 77 -11.51 -11.97 -4.47
CA THR A 77 -12.05 -12.64 -5.67
C THR A 77 -11.02 -12.84 -6.79
N ARG A 78 -9.84 -12.25 -6.66
CA ARG A 78 -8.73 -12.28 -7.62
C ARG A 78 -7.42 -12.73 -6.99
N VAL A 79 -7.49 -13.39 -5.84
CA VAL A 79 -6.30 -13.83 -5.08
C VAL A 79 -5.37 -14.71 -5.90
N ASP A 80 -5.90 -15.53 -6.79
CA ASP A 80 -5.15 -16.38 -7.71
C ASP A 80 -4.23 -15.57 -8.65
N GLN A 81 -4.73 -14.45 -9.20
CA GLN A 81 -3.97 -13.56 -10.08
C GLN A 81 -2.87 -12.82 -9.30
N PHE A 82 -3.20 -12.27 -8.13
CA PHE A 82 -2.24 -11.63 -7.24
C PHE A 82 -1.15 -12.63 -6.79
N MET A 83 -1.53 -13.82 -6.34
CA MET A 83 -0.59 -14.86 -5.92
C MET A 83 0.35 -15.27 -7.05
N THR A 84 -0.17 -15.38 -8.27
CA THR A 84 0.62 -15.69 -9.46
C THR A 84 1.62 -14.58 -9.76
N ALA A 85 1.18 -13.31 -9.74
CA ALA A 85 2.04 -12.16 -10.00
C ALA A 85 3.17 -12.04 -8.97
N TRP A 86 2.87 -12.21 -7.66
CA TRP A 86 3.89 -12.20 -6.62
C TRP A 86 4.94 -13.28 -6.79
N ARG A 87 4.52 -14.54 -7.03
CA ARG A 87 5.44 -15.67 -7.23
C ARG A 87 6.29 -15.50 -8.49
N ARG A 88 5.70 -15.03 -9.60
CA ARG A 88 6.44 -14.78 -10.86
C ARG A 88 7.43 -13.62 -10.71
N ALA A 89 7.13 -12.61 -9.90
CA ALA A 89 8.07 -11.55 -9.58
C ALA A 89 9.25 -12.01 -8.72
N GLY A 90 9.14 -13.17 -8.04
CA GLY A 90 10.17 -13.74 -7.18
C GLY A 90 9.90 -13.61 -5.68
N PHE A 91 8.76 -13.05 -5.29
CA PHE A 91 8.38 -12.97 -3.88
C PHE A 91 8.01 -14.34 -3.30
N ARG A 92 8.37 -14.53 -2.04
CA ARG A 92 7.92 -15.64 -1.20
C ARG A 92 6.86 -15.11 -0.22
N VAL A 93 5.69 -15.73 -0.18
CA VAL A 93 4.63 -15.39 0.79
C VAL A 93 5.04 -15.90 2.17
N VAL A 94 5.02 -15.03 3.18
CA VAL A 94 5.50 -15.34 4.54
C VAL A 94 4.51 -15.01 5.65
N GLY A 95 3.42 -14.30 5.34
CA GLY A 95 2.37 -13.99 6.32
C GLY A 95 1.09 -13.53 5.63
N HIS A 96 0.00 -13.56 6.39
CA HIS A 96 -1.31 -13.07 5.97
C HIS A 96 -1.93 -12.30 7.12
N VAL A 97 -2.46 -11.09 6.85
CA VAL A 97 -3.07 -10.24 7.85
C VAL A 97 -4.52 -9.98 7.51
N THR A 98 -5.40 -10.13 8.49
CA THR A 98 -6.83 -9.82 8.40
C THR A 98 -7.14 -8.54 9.16
N PHE A 99 -7.69 -7.56 8.46
CA PHE A 99 -8.13 -6.28 9.03
C PHE A 99 -9.62 -6.33 9.28
N ILE A 100 -10.05 -6.36 10.55
CA ILE A 100 -11.46 -6.48 10.95
C ILE A 100 -12.11 -5.09 11.01
N LYS A 101 -13.21 -4.93 10.28
CA LYS A 101 -14.06 -3.72 10.28
C LYS A 101 -15.17 -3.85 11.33
N SER A 102 -15.46 -2.79 12.05
CA SER A 102 -16.63 -2.72 12.93
C SER A 102 -17.96 -2.61 12.16
N TYR A 103 -17.91 -2.39 10.84
CA TYR A 103 -19.05 -2.22 9.94
C TYR A 103 -18.98 -3.20 8.75
N GLY A 104 -20.12 -3.51 8.15
CA GLY A 104 -20.17 -4.26 6.89
C GLY A 104 -20.02 -3.34 5.69
N SER A 105 -19.12 -3.66 4.76
CA SER A 105 -18.95 -2.89 3.53
C SER A 105 -20.08 -3.13 2.53
N SER A 106 -20.58 -4.34 2.47
CA SER A 106 -21.76 -4.76 1.70
C SER A 106 -22.32 -6.05 2.28
N ALA A 107 -23.59 -6.35 1.99
CA ALA A 107 -24.21 -7.61 2.32
C ALA A 107 -24.74 -8.24 1.03
N ARG A 108 -24.26 -9.44 0.71
CA ARG A 108 -24.78 -10.30 -0.38
C ARG A 108 -24.98 -11.70 0.20
N PHE A 109 -24.18 -12.69 -0.20
CA PHE A 109 -24.15 -13.99 0.49
C PHE A 109 -23.61 -13.88 1.90
N LEU A 110 -22.67 -12.93 2.14
CA LEU A 110 -22.07 -12.67 3.44
C LEU A 110 -22.08 -11.16 3.72
N SER A 111 -22.03 -10.78 5.01
CA SER A 111 -21.71 -9.44 5.45
C SER A 111 -20.19 -9.27 5.50
N TYR A 112 -19.61 -8.55 4.54
CA TYR A 112 -18.17 -8.41 4.40
C TYR A 112 -17.64 -7.41 5.44
N ARG A 113 -16.93 -7.91 6.45
CA ARG A 113 -16.42 -7.16 7.60
C ARG A 113 -14.91 -7.21 7.76
N HIS A 114 -14.18 -7.53 6.71
CA HIS A 114 -12.72 -7.55 6.76
C HIS A 114 -12.09 -7.15 5.43
N GLU A 115 -10.82 -6.81 5.48
CA GLU A 115 -9.90 -6.74 4.34
C GLU A 115 -8.68 -7.58 4.67
N ASN A 116 -7.94 -7.97 3.66
CA ASN A 116 -6.78 -8.83 3.83
C ASN A 116 -5.56 -8.30 3.07
N GLY A 117 -4.38 -8.67 3.55
CA GLY A 117 -3.13 -8.44 2.86
C GLY A 117 -2.13 -9.56 3.12
N TYR A 118 -1.22 -9.74 2.18
CA TYR A 118 -0.13 -10.69 2.31
C TYR A 118 1.21 -10.01 2.59
N LEU A 119 1.97 -10.59 3.50
CA LEU A 119 3.36 -10.24 3.74
C LEU A 119 4.24 -11.07 2.80
N LEU A 120 5.07 -10.40 2.03
CA LEU A 120 5.88 -10.93 0.95
C LEU A 120 7.35 -10.69 1.27
N ALA A 121 8.20 -11.71 1.09
CA ALA A 121 9.62 -11.61 1.37
C ALA A 121 10.46 -11.66 0.09
N LYS A 122 11.49 -10.81 0.04
CA LYS A 122 12.63 -10.93 -0.88
C LYS A 122 13.83 -11.40 -0.07
N GLY A 123 14.46 -12.51 -0.48
CA GLY A 123 15.58 -13.10 0.27
C GLY A 123 15.14 -13.72 1.60
N GLN A 124 15.92 -13.50 2.66
CA GLN A 124 15.75 -14.06 4.00
C GLN A 124 15.66 -12.94 5.06
N PRO A 125 14.57 -12.17 5.10
CA PRO A 125 14.42 -11.09 6.09
C PRO A 125 14.54 -11.63 7.51
N LYS A 126 15.18 -10.83 8.40
CA LYS A 126 15.21 -11.12 9.83
C LYS A 126 13.77 -11.07 10.39
N LEU A 127 13.45 -12.02 11.27
CA LEU A 127 12.20 -11.95 12.02
C LEU A 127 12.20 -10.72 12.94
N PRO A 128 11.06 -10.00 13.06
CA PRO A 128 10.96 -8.90 14.02
C PRO A 128 11.02 -9.43 15.45
N ASP A 129 11.65 -8.65 16.34
CA ASP A 129 11.78 -9.03 17.75
C ASP A 129 10.38 -9.08 18.44
N ASN A 130 9.45 -8.21 18.00
CA ASN A 130 8.06 -8.20 18.43
C ASN A 130 7.15 -8.26 17.20
N PRO A 131 6.76 -9.43 16.73
CA PRO A 131 5.91 -9.56 15.55
C PRO A 131 4.52 -8.96 15.81
N PRO A 132 3.97 -8.15 14.89
CA PRO A 132 2.61 -7.65 15.01
C PRO A 132 1.59 -8.78 14.90
N SER A 133 0.37 -8.56 15.46
CA SER A 133 -0.73 -9.49 15.27
C SER A 133 -1.11 -9.59 13.79
N ASP A 134 -1.48 -10.78 13.36
CA ASP A 134 -2.09 -11.07 12.06
C ASP A 134 -3.58 -10.69 11.98
N VAL A 135 -4.17 -10.25 13.10
CA VAL A 135 -5.53 -9.72 13.19
C VAL A 135 -5.48 -8.29 13.71
N VAL A 136 -5.88 -7.33 12.86
CA VAL A 136 -5.76 -5.89 13.12
C VAL A 136 -7.14 -5.22 13.06
N GLN A 137 -7.42 -4.33 14.01
CA GLN A 137 -8.64 -3.53 13.97
C GLN A 137 -8.55 -2.45 12.89
N PHE A 138 -9.54 -2.42 12.02
CA PHE A 138 -9.66 -1.45 10.92
C PHE A 138 -10.69 -0.38 11.27
N LYS A 139 -10.25 0.73 11.83
CA LYS A 139 -11.12 1.87 12.15
C LYS A 139 -11.53 2.59 10.87
N TYR A 140 -12.81 2.95 10.75
CA TYR A 140 -13.29 3.70 9.58
C TYR A 140 -12.58 5.05 9.44
N SER A 141 -12.02 5.31 8.25
CA SER A 141 -11.24 6.53 7.97
C SER A 141 -12.08 7.71 7.44
N GLY A 142 -13.39 7.50 7.23
CA GLY A 142 -14.30 8.49 6.64
C GLY A 142 -14.27 8.53 5.11
N ASN A 143 -13.27 7.96 4.43
CA ASN A 143 -13.11 7.93 2.97
C ASN A 143 -13.25 9.29 2.27
N ALA A 144 -12.91 10.39 2.99
CA ALA A 144 -13.12 11.76 2.50
C ALA A 144 -12.24 12.07 1.27
N LEU A 145 -10.99 11.62 1.29
CA LEU A 145 -10.00 11.93 0.26
C LEU A 145 -9.91 10.87 -0.85
N HIS A 146 -10.27 9.61 -0.55
CA HIS A 146 -10.23 8.50 -1.51
C HIS A 146 -11.32 7.48 -1.17
N PRO A 147 -12.00 6.85 -2.17
CA PRO A 147 -13.14 5.96 -1.93
C PRO A 147 -12.78 4.70 -1.13
N THR A 148 -11.54 4.26 -1.20
CA THR A 148 -11.02 3.09 -0.47
C THR A 148 -9.87 3.45 0.48
N GLN A 149 -9.88 4.67 1.05
CA GLN A 149 -8.82 5.15 1.93
C GLN A 149 -8.57 4.21 3.11
N LYS A 150 -7.32 3.75 3.26
CA LYS A 150 -6.91 2.94 4.41
C LYS A 150 -6.66 3.80 5.64
N PRO A 151 -7.06 3.36 6.84
CA PRO A 151 -6.77 4.10 8.07
C PRO A 151 -5.28 4.04 8.41
N VAL A 152 -4.70 5.19 8.70
CA VAL A 152 -3.29 5.34 9.09
C VAL A 152 -2.94 4.46 10.29
N SER A 153 -3.85 4.34 11.27
CA SER A 153 -3.68 3.51 12.46
C SER A 153 -3.54 2.01 12.17
N ALA A 154 -3.97 1.53 10.99
CA ALA A 154 -3.77 0.14 10.57
C ALA A 154 -2.46 -0.06 9.78
N LEU A 155 -1.97 1.00 9.11
CA LEU A 155 -0.76 0.95 8.29
C LEU A 155 0.51 1.21 9.09
N GLN A 156 0.47 2.15 10.04
CA GLN A 156 1.64 2.57 10.82
C GLN A 156 2.31 1.40 11.56
N PRO A 157 1.60 0.51 12.28
CA PRO A 157 2.23 -0.62 12.96
C PRO A 157 2.98 -1.58 12.04
N LEU A 158 2.50 -1.78 10.79
CA LEU A 158 3.21 -2.58 9.80
C LEU A 158 4.51 -1.92 9.35
N ILE A 159 4.49 -0.60 9.17
CA ILE A 159 5.70 0.17 8.81
C ILE A 159 6.72 0.13 9.94
N GLU A 160 6.27 0.29 11.19
CA GLU A 160 7.14 0.24 12.37
C GLU A 160 7.80 -1.13 12.55
N ALA A 161 7.03 -2.21 12.31
CA ALA A 161 7.51 -3.58 12.46
C ALA A 161 8.48 -4.02 11.34
N PHE A 162 8.26 -3.56 10.09
CA PHE A 162 8.92 -4.14 8.93
C PHE A 162 9.86 -3.18 8.17
N CYS A 163 9.83 -1.88 8.48
CA CYS A 163 10.74 -0.90 7.91
C CYS A 163 11.71 -0.38 8.97
N PRO A 164 13.03 -0.47 8.80
CA PRO A 164 13.98 0.06 9.77
C PRO A 164 13.80 1.57 9.96
N PRO A 165 14.15 2.14 11.13
CA PRO A 165 14.14 3.58 11.35
C PRO A 165 14.90 4.34 10.26
N GLY A 166 14.31 5.43 9.73
CA GLY A 166 14.85 6.20 8.61
C GLY A 166 14.82 5.49 7.26
N GLY A 167 14.35 4.24 7.18
CA GLY A 167 14.18 3.48 5.95
C GLY A 167 13.23 4.14 4.96
N LEU A 168 13.28 3.71 3.70
CA LEU A 168 12.40 4.20 2.64
C LEU A 168 11.22 3.25 2.43
N VAL A 169 10.01 3.75 2.66
CA VAL A 169 8.75 3.08 2.31
C VAL A 169 8.34 3.51 0.90
N LEU A 170 8.00 2.53 0.05
CA LEU A 170 7.42 2.76 -1.28
C LEU A 170 5.96 2.33 -1.30
N ASP A 171 5.10 3.16 -1.88
CA ASP A 171 3.74 2.80 -2.28
C ASP A 171 3.51 3.19 -3.75
N PRO A 172 3.51 2.21 -4.68
CA PRO A 172 3.29 2.48 -6.11
C PRO A 172 1.83 2.82 -6.47
N PHE A 173 0.90 2.71 -5.52
CA PHE A 173 -0.53 3.00 -5.69
C PHE A 173 -1.00 3.88 -4.53
N ALA A 174 -0.38 5.06 -4.39
CA ALA A 174 -0.43 5.86 -3.17
C ALA A 174 -1.81 6.45 -2.84
N GLY A 175 -2.73 6.52 -3.82
CA GLY A 175 -4.06 7.08 -3.63
C GLY A 175 -4.01 8.47 -2.98
N SER A 176 -4.72 8.64 -1.87
CA SER A 176 -4.71 9.89 -1.08
C SER A 176 -3.56 10.01 -0.07
N GLY A 177 -2.55 9.13 -0.13
CA GLY A 177 -1.33 9.24 0.67
C GLY A 177 -1.39 8.72 2.10
N SER A 178 -2.30 7.80 2.43
CA SER A 178 -2.39 7.22 3.78
C SER A 178 -1.11 6.50 4.21
N THR A 179 -0.48 5.74 3.30
CA THR A 179 0.82 5.10 3.53
C THR A 179 1.91 6.14 3.80
N GLY A 180 1.86 7.28 3.09
CA GLY A 180 2.82 8.37 3.26
C GLY A 180 2.72 9.05 4.63
N GLU A 181 1.49 9.28 5.13
CA GLU A 181 1.25 9.78 6.47
C GLU A 181 1.71 8.77 7.53
N ALA A 182 1.35 7.49 7.37
CA ALA A 182 1.78 6.44 8.28
C ALA A 182 3.32 6.33 8.35
N ALA A 183 4.01 6.43 7.20
CA ALA A 183 5.46 6.42 7.14
C ALA A 183 6.08 7.65 7.83
N PHE A 184 5.49 8.83 7.66
CA PHE A 184 5.93 10.06 8.33
C PHE A 184 5.82 9.94 9.86
N LEU A 185 4.65 9.50 10.36
CA LEU A 185 4.42 9.30 11.80
C LEU A 185 5.34 8.22 12.39
N ALA A 186 5.66 7.20 11.61
CA ALA A 186 6.61 6.17 11.99
C ALA A 186 8.09 6.60 11.89
N GLY A 187 8.40 7.85 11.51
CA GLY A 187 9.78 8.31 11.34
C GLY A 187 10.52 7.69 10.15
N ARG A 188 9.80 7.30 9.09
CA ARG A 188 10.36 6.72 7.87
C ARG A 188 10.25 7.70 6.70
N ARG A 189 11.12 7.53 5.70
CA ARG A 189 11.02 8.25 4.43
C ARG A 189 9.93 7.60 3.58
N PHE A 190 9.33 8.37 2.68
CA PHE A 190 8.27 7.88 1.81
C PHE A 190 8.48 8.29 0.36
N LEU A 191 8.21 7.36 -0.55
CA LEU A 191 8.05 7.59 -1.97
C LEU A 191 6.72 6.98 -2.41
N GLY A 192 5.78 7.80 -2.87
CA GLY A 192 4.53 7.37 -3.47
C GLY A 192 4.52 7.59 -4.98
N ILE A 193 3.75 6.77 -5.69
CA ILE A 193 3.40 6.99 -7.09
C ILE A 193 1.87 6.94 -7.17
N GLU A 194 1.28 7.90 -7.88
CA GLU A 194 -0.18 7.95 -8.07
C GLU A 194 -0.49 8.32 -9.52
N LEU A 195 -1.39 7.57 -10.13
CA LEU A 195 -1.77 7.72 -11.53
C LEU A 195 -2.78 8.87 -11.72
N ASP A 196 -3.75 9.00 -10.81
CA ASP A 196 -4.82 9.98 -10.90
C ASP A 196 -4.34 11.35 -10.38
N PRO A 197 -4.39 12.43 -11.20
CA PRO A 197 -3.95 13.76 -10.78
C PRO A 197 -4.70 14.30 -9.56
N LYS A 198 -5.98 13.96 -9.38
CA LYS A 198 -6.80 14.38 -8.25
C LYS A 198 -6.31 13.77 -6.96
N TYR A 199 -6.08 12.44 -6.94
CA TYR A 199 -5.57 11.75 -5.76
C TYR A 199 -4.12 12.10 -5.49
N HIS A 200 -3.30 12.28 -6.51
CA HIS A 200 -1.94 12.82 -6.37
C HIS A 200 -1.94 14.18 -5.66
N ALA A 201 -2.81 15.13 -6.08
CA ALA A 201 -2.90 16.43 -5.45
C ALA A 201 -3.33 16.34 -3.98
N ALA A 202 -4.31 15.47 -3.67
CA ALA A 202 -4.75 15.21 -2.30
C ALA A 202 -3.62 14.64 -1.42
N ALA A 203 -2.86 13.67 -1.93
CA ALA A 203 -1.72 13.10 -1.24
C ALA A 203 -0.58 14.11 -1.04
N ALA A 204 -0.29 14.93 -2.04
CA ALA A 204 0.73 15.98 -1.94
C ALA A 204 0.36 17.02 -0.88
N ALA A 205 -0.91 17.46 -0.84
CA ALA A 205 -1.42 18.37 0.20
C ALA A 205 -1.33 17.75 1.60
N ARG A 206 -1.71 16.47 1.75
CA ARG A 206 -1.60 15.72 3.00
C ARG A 206 -0.17 15.66 3.51
N LEU A 207 0.79 15.29 2.65
CA LEU A 207 2.21 15.23 3.02
C LEU A 207 2.82 16.60 3.31
N LYS A 208 2.32 17.67 2.69
CA LYS A 208 2.73 19.04 2.98
C LYS A 208 2.26 19.46 4.38
N ALA A 209 1.00 19.26 4.71
CA ALA A 209 0.43 19.61 6.00
C ALA A 209 1.13 18.94 7.20
N LEU A 210 1.66 17.72 7.02
CA LEU A 210 2.43 17.03 8.07
C LEU A 210 3.79 17.67 8.38
N ARG A 211 4.33 18.51 7.49
CA ARG A 211 5.64 19.16 7.66
C ARG A 211 5.55 20.55 8.25
N GLU A 212 4.44 21.23 8.06
CA GLU A 212 4.25 22.62 8.50
C GLU A 212 4.35 22.82 10.03
N PRO A 213 3.83 21.92 10.89
CA PRO A 213 3.98 22.07 12.35
C PRO A 213 5.42 21.93 12.84
N LEU A 214 6.26 21.16 12.14
CA LEU A 214 7.68 20.98 12.51
C LEU A 214 8.54 22.19 12.13
N ALA A 215 8.16 22.93 11.10
CA ALA A 215 8.88 24.15 10.68
C ALA A 215 8.54 25.36 11.57
N ALA A 216 7.37 25.37 12.23
CA ALA A 216 6.96 26.43 13.15
C ALA A 216 7.51 26.24 14.60
N ALA A 217 8.10 25.08 14.90
CA ALA A 217 8.66 24.72 16.21
C ALA A 217 10.20 24.74 16.25
N ALA A 218 10.86 25.05 15.15
CA ALA A 218 12.32 25.18 14.98
C ALA A 218 12.71 26.65 14.80
#